data_2bf7d41f1812ff7a54657c1854868233
#
_entry.id   2bf7d41f1812ff7a54657c1854868233
#
_cell.length_a   1.000
_cell.length_b   1.000
_cell.length_c   1.000
_cell.angle_alpha   90.00
_cell.angle_beta   90.00
_cell.angle_gamma   90.00
#
_symmetry.space_group_name_H-M   'P 1'
#
loop_
_entity.id
_entity.type
_entity.pdbx_description
1 polymer ?
#
loop_
_entity_poly.entity_id
_entity_poly.type
_entity_poly.pdbx_seq_one_letter_code
_entity_poly.pdbx_strand_id
1 'polypeptide(L)'
;MNFAVGKIGPEQGGAGWRMPFGKHEAAELSYTLRFSPDFDFVKGGKLPGLCGGPDNVSGGRRATGTNGFSARLMWRKDGRGEAYVYHKNQKGDYGDSFAFPADFRFPTETPVKVRIAVTMNGVGKRDGTLRVWIDEKSVVERTDMEWRTVDSFGVDGFYFETFHGGGDASWAPTRPCWVEFAAMKIGR
;
A
#
# COMPACT_ATOMS: atom_id res chain seq x y z
N MET A 1 -3.93 -14.74 5.96
CA MET A 1 -4.68 -14.77 4.68
C MET A 1 -4.07 -15.83 3.78
N ASN A 2 -4.87 -16.76 3.30
CA ASN A 2 -4.44 -17.80 2.35
C ASN A 2 -4.75 -17.37 0.91
N PHE A 3 -3.83 -17.62 0.01
CA PHE A 3 -3.97 -17.35 -1.41
C PHE A 3 -4.14 -18.67 -2.18
N ALA A 4 -5.25 -18.79 -2.88
CA ALA A 4 -5.54 -19.97 -3.67
C ALA A 4 -4.85 -19.91 -5.04
N VAL A 5 -4.38 -21.06 -5.52
CA VAL A 5 -3.76 -21.20 -6.84
C VAL A 5 -4.70 -20.67 -7.94
N GLY A 6 -4.16 -19.94 -8.88
CA GLY A 6 -4.89 -19.41 -10.03
C GLY A 6 -5.83 -18.24 -9.72
N LYS A 7 -5.87 -17.71 -8.48
CA LYS A 7 -6.77 -16.62 -8.08
C LYS A 7 -6.04 -15.32 -7.91
N ILE A 8 -6.65 -14.23 -8.36
CA ILE A 8 -6.16 -12.85 -8.24
C ILE A 8 -7.25 -11.93 -7.70
N GLY A 9 -6.83 -10.74 -7.27
CA GLY A 9 -7.73 -9.71 -6.79
C GLY A 9 -8.33 -9.98 -5.42
N PRO A 10 -8.98 -8.97 -4.82
CA PRO A 10 -9.47 -9.10 -3.46
C PRO A 10 -10.69 -10.03 -3.32
N GLU A 11 -11.50 -10.17 -4.37
CA GLU A 11 -12.75 -10.93 -4.33
C GLU A 11 -12.56 -12.43 -4.45
N GLN A 12 -11.55 -12.88 -5.20
CA GLN A 12 -11.33 -14.30 -5.48
C GLN A 12 -10.05 -14.84 -4.84
N GLY A 13 -9.04 -14.02 -4.71
CA GLY A 13 -7.70 -14.45 -4.32
C GLY A 13 -7.14 -13.66 -3.14
N GLY A 14 -7.98 -13.04 -2.32
CA GLY A 14 -7.48 -12.24 -1.21
C GLY A 14 -8.57 -11.56 -0.39
N ALA A 15 -8.30 -10.35 0.05
CA ALA A 15 -9.27 -9.50 0.75
C ALA A 15 -8.97 -8.02 0.51
N GLY A 16 -10.01 -7.19 0.61
CA GLY A 16 -9.88 -5.75 0.52
C GLY A 16 -11.06 -5.03 1.19
N TRP A 17 -10.77 -4.06 2.05
CA TRP A 17 -11.76 -3.15 2.63
C TRP A 17 -11.10 -1.85 3.10
N ARG A 18 -11.92 -0.84 3.33
CA ARG A 18 -11.51 0.42 3.97
C ARG A 18 -12.20 0.55 5.34
N MET A 19 -11.47 1.05 6.32
CA MET A 19 -11.98 1.38 7.63
C MET A 19 -11.72 2.87 7.89
N PRO A 20 -12.77 3.71 7.91
CA PRO A 20 -12.60 5.13 8.21
C PRO A 20 -12.26 5.31 9.70
N PHE A 21 -11.46 6.34 10.01
CA PHE A 21 -11.09 6.70 11.38
C PHE A 21 -11.12 8.20 11.66
N GLY A 22 -11.71 8.98 10.76
CA GLY A 22 -11.81 10.43 10.84
C GLY A 22 -10.64 11.16 10.18
N LYS A 23 -10.85 12.44 9.86
CA LYS A 23 -9.88 13.28 9.17
C LYS A 23 -8.73 13.69 10.06
N HIS A 24 -7.50 13.44 9.61
CA HIS A 24 -6.26 13.87 10.25
C HIS A 24 -5.29 14.47 9.22
N GLU A 25 -4.44 15.41 9.64
CA GLU A 25 -3.39 15.97 8.79
C GLU A 25 -2.19 15.03 8.65
N ALA A 26 -2.02 14.11 9.59
CA ALA A 26 -1.04 13.05 9.51
C ALA A 26 -1.57 11.78 10.17
N ALA A 27 -1.13 10.63 9.67
CA ALA A 27 -1.37 9.34 10.32
C ALA A 27 -0.23 8.37 10.03
N GLU A 28 -0.05 7.44 10.94
CA GLU A 28 0.92 6.35 10.82
C GLU A 28 0.20 5.00 11.00
N LEU A 29 0.49 4.08 10.09
CA LEU A 29 0.08 2.68 10.20
C LEU A 29 1.31 1.84 10.50
N SER A 30 1.22 0.97 11.48
CA SER A 30 2.24 -0.06 11.73
C SER A 30 1.61 -1.45 11.85
N TYR A 31 2.34 -2.47 11.39
CA TYR A 31 1.94 -3.87 11.51
C TYR A 31 3.14 -4.80 11.36
N THR A 32 2.99 -6.02 11.84
CA THR A 32 3.92 -7.12 11.56
C THR A 32 3.41 -7.91 10.37
N LEU A 33 4.29 -8.22 9.43
CA LEU A 33 4.04 -8.96 8.21
C LEU A 33 4.91 -10.20 8.16
N ARG A 34 4.34 -11.36 7.83
CA ARG A 34 5.09 -12.60 7.62
C ARG A 34 4.55 -13.33 6.39
N PHE A 35 5.43 -13.69 5.48
CA PHE A 35 5.13 -14.53 4.33
C PHE A 35 5.40 -16.00 4.64
N SER A 36 4.62 -16.91 4.03
CA SER A 36 4.85 -18.36 4.15
C SER A 36 6.25 -18.76 3.64
N PRO A 37 6.78 -19.92 4.07
CA PRO A 37 8.11 -20.39 3.68
C PRO A 37 8.37 -20.31 2.18
N ASP A 38 7.49 -20.89 1.40
CA ASP A 38 7.59 -20.93 -0.06
C ASP A 38 6.65 -19.93 -0.73
N PHE A 39 6.61 -18.70 -0.21
CA PHE A 39 5.70 -17.69 -0.75
C PHE A 39 5.97 -17.45 -2.24
N ASP A 40 4.94 -17.60 -3.06
CA ASP A 40 5.01 -17.37 -4.50
C ASP A 40 4.78 -15.88 -4.80
N PHE A 41 5.84 -15.10 -4.88
CA PHE A 41 5.75 -13.66 -5.15
C PHE A 41 5.20 -13.33 -6.54
N VAL A 42 5.35 -14.24 -7.51
CA VAL A 42 4.95 -14.08 -8.92
C VAL A 42 5.38 -12.72 -9.47
N LYS A 43 4.44 -11.89 -9.93
CA LYS A 43 4.70 -10.53 -10.41
C LYS A 43 4.45 -9.47 -9.34
N GLY A 44 3.69 -9.82 -8.30
CA GLY A 44 3.41 -8.92 -7.19
C GLY A 44 2.00 -9.03 -6.62
N GLY A 45 1.79 -8.27 -5.55
CA GLY A 45 0.49 -8.18 -4.90
C GLY A 45 0.44 -7.06 -3.88
N LYS A 46 -0.74 -6.85 -3.32
CA LYS A 46 -1.04 -5.73 -2.43
C LYS A 46 -0.80 -6.06 -0.97
N LEU A 47 -0.36 -5.04 -0.25
CA LEU A 47 -0.23 -5.00 1.20
C LEU A 47 -0.96 -3.78 1.76
N PRO A 48 -1.42 -3.83 3.02
CA PRO A 48 -2.16 -2.74 3.65
C PRO A 48 -1.45 -1.39 3.64
N GLY A 49 -2.23 -0.32 3.69
CA GLY A 49 -1.75 1.05 3.77
C GLY A 49 -2.78 2.04 4.29
N LEU A 50 -2.54 3.31 4.01
CA LEU A 50 -3.39 4.44 4.38
C LEU A 50 -4.08 5.02 3.15
N CYS A 51 -5.22 5.67 3.37
CA CYS A 51 -5.93 6.39 2.32
C CYS A 51 -6.66 7.60 2.89
N GLY A 52 -7.20 8.40 2.02
CA GLY A 52 -8.06 9.50 2.40
C GLY A 52 -8.93 9.99 1.25
N GLY A 53 -10.01 10.67 1.61
CA GLY A 53 -10.94 11.26 0.68
C GLY A 53 -12.19 10.43 0.40
N PRO A 54 -13.19 11.04 -0.28
CA PRO A 54 -14.51 10.46 -0.45
C PRO A 54 -14.53 9.20 -1.32
N ASP A 55 -13.62 9.09 -2.29
CA ASP A 55 -13.61 7.98 -3.24
C ASP A 55 -12.62 6.88 -2.87
N ASN A 56 -12.88 5.68 -3.36
CA ASN A 56 -11.87 4.61 -3.39
C ASN A 56 -10.93 4.82 -4.59
N VAL A 57 -9.81 5.50 -4.35
CA VAL A 57 -8.80 5.81 -5.36
C VAL A 57 -7.84 4.64 -5.50
N SER A 58 -8.15 3.74 -6.42
CA SER A 58 -7.44 2.48 -6.68
C SER A 58 -7.92 1.86 -8.00
N GLY A 59 -7.24 0.82 -8.51
CA GLY A 59 -7.72 0.00 -9.63
C GLY A 59 -7.95 0.79 -10.93
N GLY A 60 -7.09 1.76 -11.25
CA GLY A 60 -7.23 2.63 -12.43
C GLY A 60 -8.05 3.90 -12.19
N ARG A 61 -8.69 4.07 -11.02
CA ARG A 61 -9.31 5.34 -10.65
C ARG A 61 -8.25 6.31 -10.14
N ARG A 62 -7.88 7.26 -10.98
CA ARG A 62 -6.83 8.26 -10.67
C ARG A 62 -7.23 9.19 -9.52
N ALA A 63 -6.22 9.60 -8.76
CA ALA A 63 -6.35 10.71 -7.84
C ALA A 63 -6.38 12.04 -8.60
N THR A 64 -7.34 12.90 -8.25
CA THR A 64 -7.51 14.24 -8.85
C THR A 64 -7.09 15.37 -7.92
N GLY A 65 -6.83 15.04 -6.65
CA GLY A 65 -6.62 16.01 -5.59
C GLY A 65 -7.89 16.44 -4.87
N THR A 66 -9.06 16.09 -5.39
CA THR A 66 -10.38 16.35 -4.76
C THR A 66 -11.11 15.08 -4.37
N ASN A 67 -10.78 13.96 -4.99
CA ASN A 67 -11.48 12.68 -4.81
C ASN A 67 -10.78 11.71 -3.85
N GLY A 68 -9.54 12.02 -3.41
CA GLY A 68 -8.81 11.20 -2.46
C GLY A 68 -7.46 10.71 -2.95
N PHE A 69 -6.85 9.84 -2.15
CA PHE A 69 -5.57 9.20 -2.42
C PHE A 69 -5.52 7.80 -1.78
N SER A 70 -4.53 6.99 -2.17
CA SER A 70 -4.15 5.78 -1.43
C SER A 70 -2.64 5.58 -1.44
N ALA A 71 -2.08 5.20 -0.29
CA ALA A 71 -0.68 4.88 -0.09
C ALA A 71 -0.60 3.47 0.53
N ARG A 72 -0.38 2.47 -0.31
CA ARG A 72 -0.28 1.07 0.06
C ARG A 72 1.11 0.56 -0.28
N LEU A 73 1.44 -0.64 0.20
CA LEU A 73 2.64 -1.33 -0.25
C LEU A 73 2.30 -2.43 -1.26
N MET A 74 3.30 -2.87 -1.96
CA MET A 74 3.26 -4.09 -2.78
C MET A 74 4.54 -4.89 -2.56
N TRP A 75 4.38 -6.21 -2.52
CA TRP A 75 5.47 -7.07 -2.92
C TRP A 75 5.53 -7.13 -4.45
N ARG A 76 6.70 -7.36 -4.98
CA ARG A 76 6.95 -7.58 -6.40
C ARG A 76 7.68 -8.90 -6.60
N LYS A 77 7.95 -9.23 -7.86
CA LYS A 77 8.73 -10.41 -8.23
C LYS A 77 10.01 -10.52 -7.37
N ASP A 78 10.33 -11.75 -6.97
CA ASP A 78 11.50 -12.09 -6.15
C ASP A 78 11.54 -11.39 -4.78
N GLY A 79 10.38 -11.05 -4.22
CA GLY A 79 10.27 -10.40 -2.91
C GLY A 79 10.68 -8.93 -2.87
N ARG A 80 10.88 -8.26 -3.99
CA ARG A 80 11.09 -6.81 -4.02
C ARG A 80 9.89 -6.09 -3.40
N GLY A 81 10.14 -4.91 -2.87
CA GLY A 81 9.10 -4.08 -2.26
C GLY A 81 8.96 -2.72 -2.93
N GLU A 82 7.80 -2.14 -2.80
CA GLU A 82 7.53 -0.75 -3.19
C GLU A 82 6.37 -0.15 -2.40
N ALA A 83 6.35 1.17 -2.29
CA ALA A 83 5.14 1.90 -1.99
C ALA A 83 4.39 2.17 -3.31
N TYR A 84 3.12 1.77 -3.35
CA TYR A 84 2.24 1.89 -4.51
C TYR A 84 1.16 2.92 -4.22
N VAL A 85 1.24 4.06 -4.89
CA VAL A 85 0.62 5.29 -4.43
C VAL A 85 -0.20 5.95 -5.51
N TYR A 86 -1.48 6.17 -5.21
CA TYR A 86 -2.35 7.04 -6.00
C TYR A 86 -2.33 8.43 -5.39
N HIS A 87 -1.83 9.39 -6.13
CA HIS A 87 -1.74 10.80 -5.72
C HIS A 87 -2.00 11.72 -6.92
N LYS A 88 -2.28 12.99 -6.67
CA LYS A 88 -2.70 13.93 -7.73
C LYS A 88 -1.76 13.96 -8.94
N ASN A 89 -0.46 13.88 -8.71
CA ASN A 89 0.54 14.00 -9.78
C ASN A 89 1.04 12.65 -10.32
N GLN A 90 0.28 11.56 -10.10
CA GLN A 90 0.63 10.26 -10.70
C GLN A 90 0.66 10.33 -12.21
N LYS A 91 1.62 9.62 -12.82
CA LYS A 91 1.89 9.72 -14.27
C LYS A 91 0.86 8.98 -15.12
N GLY A 92 0.42 7.80 -14.69
CA GLY A 92 -0.48 6.93 -15.43
C GLY A 92 -1.86 6.80 -14.78
N ASP A 93 -2.66 5.87 -15.29
CA ASP A 93 -3.97 5.53 -14.73
C ASP A 93 -3.84 4.72 -13.44
N TYR A 94 -2.74 4.01 -13.30
CA TYR A 94 -2.41 3.24 -12.10
C TYR A 94 -1.45 4.03 -11.20
N GLY A 95 -1.39 3.63 -9.93
CA GLY A 95 -0.54 4.30 -8.94
C GLY A 95 0.94 4.30 -9.32
N ASP A 96 1.65 5.33 -8.90
CA ASP A 96 3.09 5.40 -9.04
C ASP A 96 3.77 4.42 -8.07
N SER A 97 4.90 3.85 -8.52
CA SER A 97 5.74 2.93 -7.75
C SER A 97 6.94 3.66 -7.19
N PHE A 98 7.06 3.72 -5.87
CA PHE A 98 8.28 4.15 -5.18
C PHE A 98 9.00 2.91 -4.67
N ALA A 99 9.96 2.41 -5.48
CA ALA A 99 10.68 1.18 -5.18
C ALA A 99 11.51 1.29 -3.90
N PHE A 100 11.56 0.21 -3.13
CA PHE A 100 12.50 0.06 -2.02
C PHE A 100 13.94 -0.08 -2.55
N PRO A 101 14.96 0.00 -1.70
CA PRO A 101 16.35 -0.20 -2.11
C PRO A 101 16.52 -1.45 -2.98
N ALA A 102 17.40 -1.39 -3.96
CA ALA A 102 17.52 -2.45 -4.98
C ALA A 102 17.91 -3.83 -4.42
N ASP A 103 18.60 -3.84 -3.29
CA ASP A 103 19.00 -5.03 -2.53
C ASP A 103 17.94 -5.54 -1.55
N PHE A 104 16.88 -4.76 -1.32
CA PHE A 104 15.80 -5.17 -0.42
C PHE A 104 15.01 -6.36 -0.99
N ARG A 105 14.71 -7.29 -0.10
CA ARG A 105 13.77 -8.41 -0.36
C ARG A 105 12.97 -8.68 0.90
N PHE A 106 11.63 -8.84 0.74
CA PHE A 106 10.82 -9.38 1.81
C PHE A 106 11.29 -10.80 2.13
N PRO A 107 11.65 -11.09 3.38
CA PRO A 107 11.98 -12.46 3.77
C PRO A 107 10.72 -13.33 3.79
N THR A 108 10.89 -14.62 3.58
CA THR A 108 9.89 -15.64 3.90
C THR A 108 10.12 -16.15 5.32
N GLU A 109 9.07 -16.65 5.99
CA GLU A 109 9.06 -17.18 7.36
C GLU A 109 9.40 -16.19 8.47
N THR A 110 10.27 -15.25 8.22
CA THR A 110 10.69 -14.25 9.21
C THR A 110 9.72 -13.08 9.20
N PRO A 111 9.11 -12.75 10.35
CA PRO A 111 8.25 -11.57 10.44
C PRO A 111 9.07 -10.29 10.35
N VAL A 112 8.53 -9.30 9.63
CA VAL A 112 9.08 -7.94 9.54
C VAL A 112 8.10 -6.92 10.07
N LYS A 113 8.58 -5.86 10.69
CA LYS A 113 7.78 -4.73 11.12
C LYS A 113 7.67 -3.73 9.97
N VAL A 114 6.45 -3.43 9.58
CA VAL A 114 6.13 -2.42 8.57
C VAL A 114 5.61 -1.17 9.27
N ARG A 115 6.06 0.00 8.82
CA ARG A 115 5.54 1.29 9.26
C ARG A 115 5.40 2.22 8.05
N ILE A 116 4.24 2.85 7.92
CA ILE A 116 3.88 3.78 6.84
C ILE A 116 3.36 5.04 7.48
N ALA A 117 3.98 6.18 7.20
CA ALA A 117 3.51 7.49 7.65
C ALA A 117 3.17 8.37 6.46
N VAL A 118 2.03 9.03 6.54
CA VAL A 118 1.55 10.02 5.57
C VAL A 118 1.27 11.33 6.30
N THR A 119 1.80 12.43 5.76
CA THR A 119 1.42 13.78 6.16
C THR A 119 0.81 14.49 4.96
N MET A 120 -0.34 15.12 5.15
CA MET A 120 -1.02 15.86 4.10
C MET A 120 -0.21 17.10 3.69
N ASN A 121 -0.36 17.49 2.45
CA ASN A 121 0.17 18.75 1.96
C ASN A 121 -0.73 19.93 2.34
N GLY A 122 -0.17 21.10 2.51
CA GLY A 122 -0.92 22.35 2.50
C GLY A 122 -1.59 22.56 1.14
N VAL A 123 -2.84 23.04 1.13
CA VAL A 123 -3.56 23.31 -0.13
C VAL A 123 -2.73 24.25 -1.02
N GLY A 124 -2.54 23.87 -2.27
CA GLY A 124 -1.72 24.58 -3.24
C GLY A 124 -0.20 24.38 -3.08
N LYS A 125 0.23 23.48 -2.19
CA LYS A 125 1.65 23.16 -1.98
C LYS A 125 1.94 21.70 -2.33
N ARG A 126 3.22 21.41 -2.52
CA ARG A 126 3.76 20.05 -2.70
C ARG A 126 4.69 19.70 -1.55
N ASP A 127 4.20 19.85 -0.33
CA ASP A 127 4.93 19.65 0.92
C ASP A 127 4.42 18.46 1.75
N GLY A 128 3.52 17.67 1.20
CA GLY A 128 3.09 16.43 1.80
C GLY A 128 4.20 15.39 1.83
N THR A 129 4.12 14.43 2.75
CA THR A 129 5.15 13.42 2.91
C THR A 129 4.60 12.00 2.85
N LEU A 130 5.44 11.09 2.36
CA LEU A 130 5.29 9.65 2.49
C LEU A 130 6.59 9.07 3.02
N ARG A 131 6.51 8.33 4.11
CA ARG A 131 7.65 7.60 4.66
C ARG A 131 7.28 6.16 4.93
N VAL A 132 8.19 5.26 4.59
CA VAL A 132 8.03 3.82 4.85
C VAL A 132 9.29 3.28 5.49
N TRP A 133 9.10 2.48 6.53
CA TRP A 133 10.18 1.75 7.19
C TRP A 133 9.86 0.26 7.24
N ILE A 134 10.89 -0.55 7.08
CA ILE A 134 10.88 -1.99 7.34
C ILE A 134 11.94 -2.28 8.39
N ASP A 135 11.53 -2.88 9.52
CA ASP A 135 12.41 -3.12 10.68
C ASP A 135 13.21 -1.87 11.07
N GLU A 136 12.50 -0.73 11.20
CA GLU A 136 13.02 0.61 11.53
C GLU A 136 14.00 1.21 10.50
N LYS A 137 14.32 0.50 9.41
CA LYS A 137 15.13 1.04 8.31
C LYS A 137 14.23 1.77 7.31
N SER A 138 14.56 3.02 7.00
CA SER A 138 13.85 3.79 5.96
C SER A 138 14.06 3.16 4.58
N VAL A 139 12.95 2.84 3.91
CA VAL A 139 12.97 2.24 2.57
C VAL A 139 12.30 3.14 1.51
N VAL A 140 11.48 4.11 1.93
CA VAL A 140 10.93 5.18 1.08
C VAL A 140 10.86 6.46 1.89
N GLU A 141 11.30 7.55 1.30
CA GLU A 141 11.07 8.90 1.79
C GLU A 141 10.74 9.82 0.63
N ARG A 142 9.57 10.47 0.72
CA ARG A 142 9.11 11.51 -0.21
C ARG A 142 8.62 12.70 0.58
N THR A 143 9.05 13.89 0.19
CA THR A 143 8.72 15.16 0.86
C THR A 143 8.05 16.16 -0.09
N ASP A 144 7.70 15.71 -1.28
CA ASP A 144 7.15 16.50 -2.38
C ASP A 144 5.77 16.01 -2.82
N MET A 145 5.03 15.33 -1.93
CA MET A 145 3.73 14.76 -2.26
C MET A 145 2.64 15.85 -2.32
N GLU A 146 1.78 15.74 -3.31
CA GLU A 146 0.54 16.50 -3.40
C GLU A 146 -0.63 15.52 -3.35
N TRP A 147 -1.20 15.37 -2.15
CA TRP A 147 -2.29 14.45 -1.88
C TRP A 147 -3.65 15.08 -2.25
N ARG A 148 -3.77 16.41 -1.99
CA ARG A 148 -5.03 17.13 -2.14
C ARG A 148 -4.82 18.56 -2.65
N THR A 149 -5.89 19.07 -3.31
CA THR A 149 -6.03 20.48 -3.70
C THR A 149 -7.13 21.20 -2.92
N VAL A 150 -7.80 20.48 -2.02
CA VAL A 150 -8.86 20.94 -1.13
C VAL A 150 -8.55 20.48 0.30
N ASP A 151 -9.12 21.11 1.29
CA ASP A 151 -8.94 20.74 2.70
C ASP A 151 -10.11 19.90 3.26
N SER A 152 -11.06 19.50 2.41
CA SER A 152 -12.24 18.74 2.83
C SER A 152 -11.94 17.32 3.34
N PHE A 153 -10.78 16.75 3.04
CA PHE A 153 -10.33 15.45 3.53
C PHE A 153 -8.88 15.47 3.98
N GLY A 154 -8.48 14.45 4.71
CA GLY A 154 -7.12 14.22 5.20
C GLY A 154 -6.71 12.77 5.02
N VAL A 155 -5.82 12.28 5.88
CA VAL A 155 -5.66 10.84 6.08
C VAL A 155 -6.82 10.41 6.97
N ASP A 156 -7.77 9.66 6.41
CA ASP A 156 -9.03 9.37 7.08
C ASP A 156 -9.43 7.88 7.03
N GLY A 157 -8.58 7.05 6.42
CA GLY A 157 -8.88 5.62 6.26
C GLY A 157 -7.67 4.70 6.32
N PHE A 158 -7.86 3.60 6.99
CA PHE A 158 -7.04 2.41 6.85
C PHE A 158 -7.53 1.62 5.63
N TYR A 159 -6.59 1.30 4.73
CA TYR A 159 -6.89 0.55 3.54
C TYR A 159 -6.23 -0.82 3.61
N PHE A 160 -7.01 -1.81 4.06
CA PHE A 160 -6.57 -3.19 4.01
C PHE A 160 -6.79 -3.73 2.60
N GLU A 161 -5.73 -4.12 1.94
CA GLU A 161 -5.76 -4.95 0.74
C GLU A 161 -4.61 -5.93 0.80
N THR A 162 -4.90 -7.20 0.50
CA THR A 162 -3.89 -8.23 0.34
C THR A 162 -4.38 -9.28 -0.66
N PHE A 163 -3.71 -9.34 -1.80
CA PHE A 163 -4.00 -10.27 -2.88
C PHE A 163 -2.87 -10.27 -3.91
N HIS A 164 -2.70 -11.36 -4.63
CA HIS A 164 -1.92 -11.37 -5.85
C HIS A 164 -2.66 -10.55 -6.90
N GLY A 165 -1.98 -9.60 -7.51
CA GLY A 165 -2.74 -8.69 -8.34
C GLY A 165 -2.03 -7.88 -9.36
N GLY A 166 -2.67 -7.92 -10.43
CA GLY A 166 -2.60 -7.25 -11.71
C GLY A 166 -3.86 -7.55 -12.46
N GLY A 167 -3.85 -7.44 -13.78
CA GLY A 167 -5.04 -7.50 -14.63
C GLY A 167 -5.35 -8.88 -15.22
N ASP A 168 -4.52 -9.90 -15.04
CA ASP A 168 -4.68 -11.19 -15.69
C ASP A 168 -4.11 -12.36 -14.87
N ALA A 169 -4.39 -13.59 -15.31
CA ALA A 169 -4.01 -14.83 -14.61
C ALA A 169 -2.50 -15.03 -14.44
N SER A 170 -1.65 -14.33 -15.20
CA SER A 170 -0.19 -14.43 -15.03
C SER A 170 0.34 -13.83 -13.73
N TRP A 171 -0.51 -13.17 -12.95
CA TRP A 171 -0.22 -12.67 -11.61
C TRP A 171 -0.60 -13.65 -10.51
N ALA A 172 -1.37 -14.69 -10.85
CA ALA A 172 -1.88 -15.64 -9.88
C ALA A 172 -0.77 -16.52 -9.31
N PRO A 173 -0.86 -16.90 -8.02
CA PRO A 173 0.09 -17.85 -7.44
C PRO A 173 -0.04 -19.22 -8.08
N THR A 174 1.09 -19.90 -8.28
CA THR A 174 1.18 -21.23 -8.89
C THR A 174 1.12 -22.36 -7.87
N ARG A 175 1.24 -22.01 -6.58
CA ARG A 175 1.13 -22.90 -5.43
C ARG A 175 0.40 -22.23 -4.28
N PRO A 176 -0.20 -22.99 -3.35
CA PRO A 176 -0.80 -22.40 -2.15
C PRO A 176 0.26 -21.65 -1.34
N CYS A 177 -0.04 -20.44 -0.94
CA CYS A 177 0.82 -19.65 -0.08
C CYS A 177 -0.05 -18.76 0.83
N TRP A 178 0.55 -18.16 1.84
CA TRP A 178 -0.17 -17.31 2.79
C TRP A 178 0.68 -16.14 3.25
N VAL A 179 -0.02 -15.12 3.71
CA VAL A 179 0.56 -13.99 4.43
C VAL A 179 -0.16 -13.79 5.76
N GLU A 180 0.58 -13.42 6.78
CA GLU A 180 0.07 -13.15 8.11
C GLU A 180 0.33 -11.69 8.49
N PHE A 181 -0.67 -11.10 9.13
CA PHE A 181 -0.60 -9.74 9.67
C PHE A 181 -0.89 -9.79 11.16
N ALA A 182 -0.11 -9.07 11.94
CA ALA A 182 -0.29 -8.97 13.38
C ALA A 182 0.01 -7.56 13.90
N ALA A 183 -0.42 -7.26 15.12
CA ALA A 183 -0.11 -6.03 15.84
C ALA A 183 -0.39 -4.74 15.05
N MET A 184 -1.49 -4.71 14.27
CA MET A 184 -1.89 -3.52 13.52
C MET A 184 -2.25 -2.37 14.46
N LYS A 185 -1.64 -1.21 14.23
CA LYS A 185 -1.90 0.01 14.99
C LYS A 185 -1.95 1.21 14.05
N ILE A 186 -2.86 2.14 14.36
CA ILE A 186 -2.96 3.44 13.69
C ILE A 186 -2.65 4.51 14.73
N GLY A 187 -1.56 5.27 14.49
CA GLY A 187 -1.21 6.51 15.20
C GLY A 187 -1.76 7.72 14.43
N ARG A 188 -2.12 8.77 15.18
CA ARG A 188 -2.72 10.00 14.63
C ARG A 188 -2.03 11.19 15.22
#